data_bca80f050adf55b4b0f3e5e38189bd19
#
_entry.id   bca80f050adf55b4b0f3e5e38189bd19
#
_cell.length_a   1.000
_cell.length_b   1.000
_cell.length_c   1.000
_cell.angle_alpha   90.00
_cell.angle_beta   90.00
_cell.angle_gamma   90.00
#
_symmetry.space_group_name_H-M   'P 1'
#
loop_
_entity.id
_entity.type
_entity.pdbx_description
1 polymer ?
#
loop_
_entity_poly.entity_id
_entity_poly.type
_entity_poly.pdbx_seq_one_letter_code
_entity_poly.pdbx_strand_id
1 'polypeptide(L)'
;MKSLLRTGVLAASTLALGLAFVPVASADPVSTVDYTSEAGAHPLKGSASYSAPGDEIAVFESNGVLWIDVQSGLKDLNVELSAPAGETLHTGTYTGARFRGQSDPALAGPGIFVYTGGLVCGDDYADFTIDRLDHSADGQLTDYDGTFVQRCGTPDGPATHGEVHFHA
;
A
#
# COMPACT_ATOMS: atom_id res chain seq x y z
N MET A 1 47.12 80.88 -7.27
CA MET A 1 47.53 79.46 -7.28
C MET A 1 46.45 78.63 -6.61
N LYS A 2 45.60 77.94 -7.39
CA LYS A 2 44.50 77.10 -6.87
C LYS A 2 44.78 75.63 -7.24
N SER A 3 45.04 74.80 -6.23
CA SER A 3 45.26 73.39 -6.37
C SER A 3 43.91 72.67 -6.36
N LEU A 4 43.64 71.88 -7.39
CA LEU A 4 42.45 71.04 -7.49
C LEU A 4 42.81 69.59 -7.07
N LEU A 5 42.32 69.16 -5.93
CA LEU A 5 42.32 67.74 -5.52
C LEU A 5 41.22 66.97 -6.30
N ARG A 6 41.65 66.01 -7.05
CA ARG A 6 40.70 64.98 -7.65
C ARG A 6 40.54 63.79 -6.71
N THR A 7 39.35 63.63 -6.16
CA THR A 7 38.96 62.46 -5.39
C THR A 7 38.45 61.36 -6.34
N GLY A 8 39.19 60.27 -6.44
CA GLY A 8 38.76 59.11 -7.20
C GLY A 8 37.82 58.22 -6.35
N VAL A 9 36.65 57.97 -6.87
CA VAL A 9 35.66 57.00 -6.27
C VAL A 9 35.92 55.64 -6.88
N LEU A 10 36.37 54.69 -6.06
CA LEU A 10 36.44 53.25 -6.41
C LEU A 10 35.07 52.60 -6.18
N ALA A 11 34.40 52.22 -7.25
CA ALA A 11 33.19 51.43 -7.19
C ALA A 11 33.57 49.95 -7.07
N ALA A 12 33.28 49.34 -5.91
CA ALA A 12 33.41 47.91 -5.68
C ALA A 12 32.13 47.21 -6.15
N SER A 13 32.22 46.47 -7.24
CA SER A 13 31.13 45.63 -7.75
C SER A 13 31.13 44.29 -7.04
N THR A 14 30.18 44.06 -6.14
CA THR A 14 29.94 42.76 -5.51
C THR A 14 29.11 41.91 -6.47
N LEU A 15 29.71 40.84 -7.05
CA LEU A 15 28.99 39.76 -7.73
C LEU A 15 28.31 38.89 -6.68
N ALA A 16 26.99 38.98 -6.56
CA ALA A 16 26.21 38.04 -5.81
C ALA A 16 25.97 36.78 -6.67
N LEU A 17 26.64 35.64 -6.36
CA LEU A 17 26.28 34.32 -6.92
C LEU A 17 24.96 33.89 -6.29
N GLY A 18 23.87 34.05 -7.03
CA GLY A 18 22.58 33.45 -6.69
C GLY A 18 22.63 31.94 -6.90
N LEU A 19 22.65 31.17 -5.82
CA LEU A 19 22.37 29.73 -5.84
C LEU A 19 20.89 29.53 -6.18
N ALA A 20 20.59 29.18 -7.44
CA ALA A 20 19.27 28.77 -7.84
C ALA A 20 18.99 27.38 -7.22
N PHE A 21 18.13 27.33 -6.19
CA PHE A 21 17.55 26.10 -5.73
C PHE A 21 16.58 25.61 -6.82
N VAL A 22 16.97 24.56 -7.53
CA VAL A 22 16.05 23.82 -8.39
C VAL A 22 15.21 22.95 -7.45
N PRO A 23 13.87 23.13 -7.35
CA PRO A 23 13.05 22.20 -6.59
C PRO A 23 13.16 20.82 -7.24
N VAL A 24 13.61 19.82 -6.48
CA VAL A 24 13.51 18.43 -6.89
C VAL A 24 12.03 18.12 -6.83
N ALA A 25 11.40 17.91 -7.99
CA ALA A 25 10.03 17.38 -8.03
C ALA A 25 10.10 15.97 -7.40
N SER A 26 9.51 15.79 -6.23
CA SER A 26 9.18 14.46 -5.74
C SER A 26 8.19 13.85 -6.75
N ALA A 27 8.51 12.68 -7.27
CA ALA A 27 7.50 11.89 -7.98
C ALA A 27 6.38 11.57 -6.97
N ASP A 28 5.14 11.70 -7.39
CA ASP A 28 4.02 11.25 -6.57
C ASP A 28 4.22 9.76 -6.25
N PRO A 29 3.92 9.32 -5.02
CA PRO A 29 4.02 7.91 -4.68
C PRO A 29 3.12 7.09 -5.60
N VAL A 30 3.62 5.95 -6.05
CA VAL A 30 2.92 5.08 -7.00
C VAL A 30 2.30 3.93 -6.21
N SER A 31 1.01 3.68 -6.42
CA SER A 31 0.35 2.52 -5.81
C SER A 31 0.86 1.23 -6.45
N THR A 32 1.23 0.25 -5.61
CA THR A 32 1.71 -1.07 -6.05
C THR A 32 1.05 -2.20 -5.26
N VAL A 33 0.91 -3.35 -5.91
CA VAL A 33 0.53 -4.62 -5.27
C VAL A 33 1.46 -5.70 -5.78
N ASP A 34 2.20 -6.30 -4.89
CA ASP A 34 3.16 -7.36 -5.18
C ASP A 34 2.79 -8.65 -4.46
N TYR A 35 3.00 -9.80 -5.09
CA TYR A 35 2.95 -11.06 -4.36
C TYR A 35 3.96 -12.08 -4.88
N THR A 36 4.35 -12.99 -3.99
CA THR A 36 5.12 -14.20 -4.30
C THR A 36 4.50 -15.38 -3.60
N SER A 37 4.23 -16.46 -4.36
CA SER A 37 3.63 -17.70 -3.88
C SER A 37 4.62 -18.84 -3.96
N GLU A 38 4.69 -19.63 -2.91
CA GLU A 38 5.42 -20.90 -2.88
C GLU A 38 4.78 -21.93 -3.84
N ALA A 39 5.55 -22.92 -4.24
CA ALA A 39 5.04 -24.00 -5.10
C ALA A 39 3.90 -24.76 -4.42
N GLY A 40 2.74 -24.77 -5.04
CA GLY A 40 1.52 -25.41 -4.48
C GLY A 40 0.60 -24.46 -3.73
N ALA A 41 0.97 -23.21 -3.54
CA ALA A 41 0.07 -22.21 -2.96
C ALA A 41 -1.21 -22.01 -3.79
N HIS A 42 -2.28 -21.61 -3.13
CA HIS A 42 -3.60 -21.38 -3.71
C HIS A 42 -4.31 -20.21 -2.97
N PRO A 43 -5.06 -19.35 -3.65
CA PRO A 43 -5.38 -19.33 -5.09
C PRO A 43 -4.28 -18.74 -5.97
N LEU A 44 -3.39 -17.90 -5.41
CA LEU A 44 -2.32 -17.23 -6.14
C LEU A 44 -1.17 -18.21 -6.43
N LYS A 45 -0.51 -18.04 -7.59
CA LYS A 45 0.60 -18.88 -8.04
C LYS A 45 1.72 -18.04 -8.63
N GLY A 46 2.97 -18.44 -8.33
CA GLY A 46 4.15 -17.74 -8.82
C GLY A 46 4.30 -16.38 -8.19
N SER A 47 4.64 -15.38 -9.00
CA SER A 47 4.76 -14.00 -8.56
C SER A 47 4.12 -13.04 -9.54
N ALA A 48 3.62 -11.91 -9.05
CA ALA A 48 3.21 -10.78 -9.87
C ALA A 48 3.53 -9.47 -9.16
N SER A 49 3.69 -8.42 -9.97
CA SER A 49 3.83 -7.04 -9.54
C SER A 49 2.89 -6.20 -10.39
N TYR A 50 2.07 -5.41 -9.74
CA TYR A 50 1.12 -4.48 -10.35
C TYR A 50 1.48 -3.07 -9.93
N SER A 51 1.30 -2.10 -10.82
CA SER A 51 1.69 -0.72 -10.58
C SER A 51 0.79 0.25 -11.34
N ALA A 52 0.20 1.21 -10.63
CA ALA A 52 -0.50 2.32 -11.26
C ALA A 52 0.52 3.27 -11.95
N PRO A 53 0.14 3.93 -13.06
CA PRO A 53 -1.15 3.87 -13.75
C PRO A 53 -1.25 2.76 -14.80
N GLY A 54 -0.30 1.82 -14.87
CA GLY A 54 -0.29 0.71 -15.83
C GLY A 54 -1.38 -0.31 -15.54
N ASP A 55 -1.63 -0.53 -14.28
CA ASP A 55 -2.71 -1.37 -13.74
C ASP A 55 -3.72 -0.50 -12.97
N GLU A 56 -4.97 -0.92 -12.92
CA GLU A 56 -5.97 -0.30 -12.06
C GLU A 56 -5.88 -0.90 -10.67
N ILE A 57 -5.50 -0.08 -9.69
CA ILE A 57 -5.40 -0.46 -8.28
C ILE A 57 -6.35 0.42 -7.48
N ALA A 58 -7.30 -0.19 -6.78
CA ALA A 58 -8.21 0.47 -5.87
C ALA A 58 -8.10 -0.14 -4.48
N VAL A 59 -7.93 0.71 -3.47
CA VAL A 59 -7.99 0.29 -2.06
C VAL A 59 -9.01 1.18 -1.36
N PHE A 60 -9.97 0.55 -0.69
CA PHE A 60 -11.04 1.27 -0.02
C PHE A 60 -11.62 0.46 1.13
N GLU A 61 -12.29 1.13 2.06
CA GLU A 61 -13.02 0.48 3.14
C GLU A 61 -14.52 0.52 2.88
N SER A 62 -15.19 -0.60 3.11
CA SER A 62 -16.64 -0.70 3.06
C SER A 62 -17.15 -1.71 4.09
N ASN A 63 -18.10 -1.28 4.93
CA ASN A 63 -18.73 -2.13 5.95
C ASN A 63 -17.72 -2.83 6.89
N GLY A 64 -16.63 -2.14 7.28
CA GLY A 64 -15.60 -2.66 8.18
C GLY A 64 -14.63 -3.65 7.51
N VAL A 65 -14.59 -3.67 6.19
CA VAL A 65 -13.69 -4.48 5.38
C VAL A 65 -12.82 -3.55 4.54
N LEU A 66 -11.53 -3.80 4.54
CA LEU A 66 -10.59 -3.22 3.60
C LEU A 66 -10.55 -4.08 2.35
N TRP A 67 -10.80 -3.46 1.22
CA TRP A 67 -10.80 -4.06 -0.12
C TRP A 67 -9.57 -3.60 -0.88
N ILE A 68 -8.85 -4.54 -1.47
CA ILE A 68 -7.71 -4.31 -2.34
C ILE A 68 -8.04 -4.96 -3.67
N ASP A 69 -8.41 -4.15 -4.64
CA ASP A 69 -8.81 -4.60 -5.97
C ASP A 69 -7.74 -4.22 -7.00
N VAL A 70 -7.32 -5.20 -7.79
CA VAL A 70 -6.40 -5.01 -8.91
C VAL A 70 -7.01 -5.53 -10.18
N GLN A 71 -7.00 -4.71 -11.23
CA GLN A 71 -7.35 -5.11 -12.60
C GLN A 71 -6.15 -4.87 -13.53
N SER A 72 -5.67 -5.92 -14.16
CA SER A 72 -4.55 -5.87 -15.11
C SER A 72 -4.89 -6.66 -16.38
N GLY A 73 -5.48 -5.98 -17.35
CA GLY A 73 -6.01 -6.60 -18.57
C GLY A 73 -7.14 -7.58 -18.25
N LEU A 74 -6.91 -8.89 -18.45
CA LEU A 74 -7.86 -9.95 -18.11
C LEU A 74 -7.60 -10.62 -16.75
N LYS A 75 -6.62 -10.12 -16.00
CA LYS A 75 -6.28 -10.63 -14.67
C LYS A 75 -6.94 -9.75 -13.62
N ASP A 76 -7.46 -10.38 -12.61
CA ASP A 76 -8.02 -9.76 -11.42
C ASP A 76 -7.35 -10.35 -10.17
N LEU A 77 -7.17 -9.51 -9.18
CA LEU A 77 -6.80 -9.90 -7.82
C LEU A 77 -7.65 -9.09 -6.86
N ASN A 78 -8.31 -9.77 -5.95
CA ASN A 78 -9.02 -9.15 -4.84
C ASN A 78 -8.51 -9.72 -3.53
N VAL A 79 -8.18 -8.84 -2.61
CA VAL A 79 -7.87 -9.18 -1.22
C VAL A 79 -8.77 -8.38 -0.30
N GLU A 80 -9.45 -9.08 0.59
CA GLU A 80 -10.30 -8.46 1.60
C GLU A 80 -9.73 -8.75 2.99
N LEU A 81 -9.60 -7.72 3.82
CA LEU A 81 -9.14 -7.83 5.20
C LEU A 81 -10.20 -7.29 6.15
N SER A 82 -10.38 -7.94 7.30
CA SER A 82 -11.27 -7.44 8.35
C SER A 82 -10.67 -7.65 9.74
N ALA A 83 -11.01 -6.74 10.65
CA ALA A 83 -10.70 -6.89 12.07
C ALA A 83 -11.52 -8.01 12.71
N PRO A 84 -11.17 -8.44 13.93
CA PRO A 84 -12.03 -9.28 14.75
C PRO A 84 -13.44 -8.71 14.92
N ALA A 85 -14.41 -9.58 15.17
CA ALA A 85 -15.81 -9.17 15.31
C ALA A 85 -15.99 -8.07 16.39
N GLY A 86 -16.60 -6.96 16.01
CA GLY A 86 -16.83 -5.81 16.88
C GLY A 86 -15.68 -4.80 16.96
N GLU A 87 -14.61 -5.05 16.23
CA GLU A 87 -13.48 -4.13 16.13
C GLU A 87 -13.42 -3.49 14.73
N THR A 88 -12.62 -2.42 14.60
CA THR A 88 -12.29 -1.76 13.34
C THR A 88 -10.83 -1.98 13.01
N LEU A 89 -10.50 -2.00 11.72
CA LEU A 89 -9.11 -2.06 11.28
C LEU A 89 -8.34 -0.83 11.77
N HIS A 90 -7.08 -1.04 12.13
CA HIS A 90 -6.12 -0.02 12.55
C HIS A 90 -4.71 -0.52 12.25
N THR A 91 -3.72 0.31 12.35
CA THR A 91 -2.32 -0.09 12.21
C THR A 91 -1.94 -1.13 13.28
N GLY A 92 -1.28 -2.21 12.86
CA GLY A 92 -0.92 -3.32 13.73
C GLY A 92 -0.91 -4.65 13.01
N THR A 93 -0.57 -5.72 13.74
CA THR A 93 -0.50 -7.09 13.21
C THR A 93 -1.73 -7.89 13.67
N TYR A 94 -2.36 -8.55 12.71
CA TYR A 94 -3.52 -9.41 12.87
C TYR A 94 -3.09 -10.84 12.61
N THR A 95 -3.11 -11.67 13.65
CA THR A 95 -2.67 -13.07 13.57
C THR A 95 -3.83 -14.03 13.58
N GLY A 96 -3.68 -15.17 12.90
CA GLY A 96 -4.69 -16.23 12.86
C GLY A 96 -5.93 -15.84 12.08
N ALA A 97 -5.80 -14.98 11.07
CA ALA A 97 -6.89 -14.61 10.18
C ALA A 97 -7.41 -15.84 9.42
N ARG A 98 -8.73 -15.91 9.29
CA ARG A 98 -9.44 -17.03 8.65
C ARG A 98 -10.27 -16.53 7.48
N PHE A 99 -10.75 -17.47 6.67
CA PHE A 99 -11.65 -17.19 5.56
C PHE A 99 -12.84 -16.33 6.01
N ARG A 100 -12.96 -15.13 5.48
CA ARG A 100 -13.95 -14.14 5.89
C ARG A 100 -15.41 -14.54 5.67
N GLY A 101 -15.67 -15.49 4.76
CA GLY A 101 -17.00 -16.02 4.49
C GLY A 101 -17.50 -17.09 5.48
N GLN A 102 -16.70 -17.51 6.45
CA GLN A 102 -17.14 -18.48 7.45
C GLN A 102 -17.95 -17.81 8.55
N SER A 103 -19.14 -18.34 8.77
CA SER A 103 -20.07 -17.89 9.82
C SER A 103 -19.86 -18.62 11.15
N ASP A 104 -18.68 -19.17 11.42
CA ASP A 104 -18.39 -19.86 12.67
C ASP A 104 -18.11 -18.87 13.78
N PRO A 105 -18.96 -18.76 14.82
CA PRO A 105 -18.73 -17.87 15.96
C PRO A 105 -17.47 -18.22 16.77
N ALA A 106 -16.89 -19.42 16.61
CA ALA A 106 -15.59 -19.76 17.18
C ALA A 106 -14.41 -19.11 16.43
N LEU A 107 -14.65 -18.57 15.23
CA LEU A 107 -13.69 -17.84 14.41
C LEU A 107 -13.91 -16.32 14.53
N ALA A 108 -14.12 -15.82 15.75
CA ALA A 108 -14.30 -14.39 16.01
C ALA A 108 -13.03 -13.53 15.78
N GLY A 109 -11.96 -14.13 15.27
CA GLY A 109 -10.70 -13.46 14.92
C GLY A 109 -10.78 -12.63 13.65
N PRO A 110 -9.61 -12.09 13.20
CA PRO A 110 -9.53 -11.33 11.96
C PRO A 110 -9.88 -12.20 10.75
N GLY A 111 -10.30 -11.55 9.67
CA GLY A 111 -10.69 -12.20 8.44
C GLY A 111 -9.81 -11.84 7.26
N ILE A 112 -9.63 -12.81 6.35
CA ILE A 112 -9.00 -12.61 5.05
C ILE A 112 -9.83 -13.31 3.97
N PHE A 113 -9.81 -12.76 2.77
CA PHE A 113 -10.32 -13.39 1.55
C PHE A 113 -9.39 -13.05 0.41
N VAL A 114 -8.95 -14.05 -0.36
CA VAL A 114 -8.11 -13.85 -1.54
C VAL A 114 -8.78 -14.52 -2.74
N TYR A 115 -8.99 -13.74 -3.77
CA TYR A 115 -9.64 -14.16 -5.01
C TYR A 115 -8.80 -13.75 -6.23
N THR A 116 -8.72 -14.62 -7.23
CA THR A 116 -8.14 -14.33 -8.54
C THR A 116 -8.68 -15.29 -9.60
N GLY A 117 -9.09 -14.77 -10.76
CA GLY A 117 -9.45 -15.58 -11.92
C GLY A 117 -10.52 -16.65 -11.67
N GLY A 118 -11.50 -16.40 -10.81
CA GLY A 118 -12.53 -17.36 -10.43
C GLY A 118 -12.08 -18.36 -9.35
N LEU A 119 -10.88 -18.23 -8.80
CA LEU A 119 -10.33 -19.10 -7.76
C LEU A 119 -10.34 -18.40 -6.40
N VAL A 120 -10.66 -19.14 -5.36
CA VAL A 120 -10.70 -18.67 -3.97
C VAL A 120 -10.23 -19.79 -3.05
N CYS A 121 -9.60 -19.42 -1.93
CA CYS A 121 -9.41 -20.35 -0.82
C CYS A 121 -10.63 -20.28 0.12
N GLY A 122 -11.25 -21.40 0.40
CA GLY A 122 -12.38 -21.50 1.34
C GLY A 122 -11.96 -21.85 2.76
N ASP A 123 -10.68 -22.09 3.02
CA ASP A 123 -10.12 -22.42 4.33
C ASP A 123 -8.75 -21.74 4.48
N ASP A 124 -8.79 -20.43 4.68
CA ASP A 124 -7.61 -19.59 4.84
C ASP A 124 -6.99 -19.70 6.24
N TYR A 125 -5.66 -19.69 6.27
CA TYR A 125 -4.82 -19.49 7.44
C TYR A 125 -3.86 -18.34 7.12
N ALA A 126 -4.03 -17.20 7.77
CA ALA A 126 -3.27 -16.03 7.41
C ALA A 126 -2.89 -15.17 8.60
N ASP A 127 -1.84 -14.40 8.39
CA ASP A 127 -1.50 -13.24 9.21
C ASP A 127 -1.36 -12.03 8.27
N PHE A 128 -1.74 -10.84 8.74
CA PHE A 128 -1.51 -9.62 8.00
C PHE A 128 -1.09 -8.48 8.93
N THR A 129 -0.35 -7.53 8.38
CA THR A 129 0.06 -6.32 9.08
C THR A 129 -0.40 -5.11 8.30
N ILE A 130 -0.95 -4.13 9.00
CA ILE A 130 -1.27 -2.81 8.49
C ILE A 130 -0.24 -1.86 9.08
N ASP A 131 0.66 -1.35 8.24
CA ASP A 131 1.71 -0.41 8.64
C ASP A 131 1.22 1.03 8.58
N ARG A 132 0.31 1.33 7.64
CA ARG A 132 -0.30 2.63 7.44
C ARG A 132 -1.77 2.50 7.04
N LEU A 133 -2.62 3.37 7.60
CA LEU A 133 -4.05 3.44 7.30
C LEU A 133 -4.51 4.88 7.55
N ASP A 134 -4.41 5.74 6.55
CA ASP A 134 -4.73 7.16 6.67
C ASP A 134 -6.03 7.50 5.92
N HIS A 135 -6.77 8.45 6.48
CA HIS A 135 -8.03 8.90 5.92
C HIS A 135 -8.03 10.42 5.79
N SER A 136 -8.71 10.90 4.78
CA SER A 136 -9.05 12.32 4.63
C SER A 136 -10.08 12.77 5.67
N ALA A 137 -10.31 14.08 5.74
CA ALA A 137 -11.26 14.66 6.69
C ALA A 137 -12.72 14.21 6.49
N ASP A 138 -13.08 13.73 5.31
CA ASP A 138 -14.39 13.18 4.95
C ASP A 138 -14.46 11.65 5.08
N GLY A 139 -13.40 11.03 5.62
CA GLY A 139 -13.35 9.61 5.95
C GLY A 139 -13.01 8.68 4.77
N GLN A 140 -12.55 9.22 3.63
CA GLN A 140 -12.06 8.40 2.52
C GLN A 140 -10.65 7.90 2.84
N LEU A 141 -10.34 6.66 2.52
CA LEU A 141 -8.98 6.12 2.61
C LEU A 141 -8.07 6.85 1.63
N THR A 142 -6.96 7.39 2.12
CA THR A 142 -5.96 8.11 1.31
C THR A 142 -4.67 7.35 1.16
N ASP A 143 -4.28 6.61 2.18
CA ASP A 143 -3.03 5.84 2.16
C ASP A 143 -3.21 4.52 2.89
N TYR A 144 -2.63 3.47 2.32
CA TYR A 144 -2.55 2.16 2.92
C TYR A 144 -1.19 1.51 2.58
N ASP A 145 -0.49 1.05 3.61
CA ASP A 145 0.67 0.17 3.47
C ASP A 145 0.44 -1.07 4.33
N GLY A 146 0.70 -2.25 3.77
CA GLY A 146 0.53 -3.47 4.53
C GLY A 146 1.01 -4.71 3.79
N THR A 147 1.11 -5.79 4.56
CA THR A 147 1.57 -7.10 4.09
C THR A 147 0.62 -8.20 4.55
N PHE A 148 0.60 -9.31 3.82
CA PHE A 148 -0.10 -10.51 4.26
C PHE A 148 0.68 -11.78 3.92
N VAL A 149 0.48 -12.80 4.74
CA VAL A 149 0.91 -14.17 4.47
C VAL A 149 -0.31 -15.06 4.54
N GLN A 150 -0.68 -15.69 3.42
CA GLN A 150 -1.88 -16.52 3.30
C GLN A 150 -1.48 -17.95 2.94
N ARG A 151 -2.10 -18.91 3.58
CA ARG A 151 -2.02 -20.37 3.28
C ARG A 151 -3.40 -20.93 3.11
N CYS A 152 -3.57 -21.82 2.16
CA CYS A 152 -4.87 -22.44 1.89
C CYS A 152 -4.88 -23.90 2.35
N GLY A 153 -5.94 -24.26 3.08
CA GLY A 153 -6.23 -25.63 3.51
C GLY A 153 -5.57 -26.08 4.79
N THR A 154 -4.34 -25.66 5.09
CA THR A 154 -3.65 -26.00 6.34
C THR A 154 -2.73 -24.86 6.82
N PRO A 155 -2.51 -24.71 8.14
CA PRO A 155 -1.65 -23.65 8.68
C PRO A 155 -0.18 -23.79 8.28
N ASP A 156 0.27 -24.97 7.90
CA ASP A 156 1.65 -25.28 7.49
C ASP A 156 1.76 -25.47 5.96
N GLY A 157 0.71 -25.14 5.21
CA GLY A 157 0.69 -25.24 3.76
C GLY A 157 1.58 -24.22 3.06
N PRO A 158 1.76 -24.38 1.73
CA PRO A 158 2.50 -23.40 0.93
C PRO A 158 1.90 -22.00 1.06
N ALA A 159 2.77 -21.01 1.28
CA ALA A 159 2.37 -19.64 1.54
C ALA A 159 2.36 -18.77 0.27
N THR A 160 1.47 -17.79 0.27
CA THR A 160 1.56 -16.58 -0.53
C THR A 160 1.91 -15.41 0.37
N HIS A 161 2.92 -14.65 -0.01
CA HIS A 161 3.32 -13.39 0.62
C HIS A 161 2.92 -12.24 -0.28
N GLY A 162 2.19 -11.28 0.26
CA GLY A 162 1.76 -10.09 -0.47
C GLY A 162 2.19 -8.82 0.24
N GLU A 163 2.41 -7.77 -0.55
CA GLU A 163 2.73 -6.43 -0.10
C GLU A 163 1.93 -5.42 -0.92
N VAL A 164 1.38 -4.42 -0.26
CA VAL A 164 0.50 -3.42 -0.86
C VAL A 164 0.92 -2.04 -0.40
N HIS A 165 1.12 -1.15 -1.35
CA HIS A 165 1.29 0.29 -1.15
C HIS A 165 0.22 1.01 -1.96
N PHE A 166 -0.59 1.82 -1.30
CA PHE A 166 -1.65 2.59 -1.94
C PHE A 166 -1.59 4.05 -1.53
N HIS A 167 -1.69 4.92 -2.53
CA HIS A 167 -1.78 6.37 -2.37
C HIS A 167 -2.86 6.89 -3.31
N ALA A 168 -3.89 7.58 -2.75
CA ALA A 168 -5.04 8.13 -3.50
C ALA A 168 -4.72 9.47 -4.15
#